data_1354bba2f8ccf06754abf742a295433f
#
_entry.id   1354bba2f8ccf06754abf742a295433f
#
_cell.length_a   1.000
_cell.length_b   1.000
_cell.length_c   1.000
_cell.angle_alpha   90.00
_cell.angle_beta   90.00
_cell.angle_gamma   90.00
#
_symmetry.space_group_name_H-M   'P 1'
#
loop_
_entity.id
_entity.type
_entity.pdbx_description
1 polymer ?
#
loop_
_entity_poly.entity_id
_entity_poly.type
_entity_poly.pdbx_seq_one_letter_code
_entity_poly.pdbx_strand_id
1 'polypeptide(L)'
;LWNELRKEITKEECSGIFELETKLTPLLLDMKTTGVRVDLNRAEQVKKELTVLEKSLVEEIVKETGVTIEPWVATSVAKVFDAMGLAYSRTEKSGAPAFTKQFLANHPHPIAKKIIKIREVNKANTTFIDTILEHSHKGRIHCDFHPLRSDGGGTVTGRFSSSNPNLQQIPARDPYIKKLIRGLFIPEEGSKWGSFDYASQEPRWLVHYCATLTGFDRHPQIDDVVALYKKGEADFHQIVADIAGIPRKQAKTVNLGLMYGMGKGKLANILDLSVDEATALL
;
A
#
# COMPACT_ATOMS: atom_id res chain seq x y z
N LEU A 1 20.32 -27.44 -22.48
CA LEU A 1 19.30 -26.56 -21.90
C LEU A 1 19.65 -25.08 -22.07
N TRP A 2 20.83 -24.59 -21.56
CA TRP A 2 21.20 -23.18 -21.65
C TRP A 2 21.22 -22.64 -23.08
N ASN A 3 21.82 -23.36 -24.01
CA ASN A 3 21.88 -22.93 -25.41
C ASN A 3 20.51 -22.79 -26.08
N GLU A 4 19.55 -23.62 -25.69
CA GLU A 4 18.18 -23.50 -26.20
C GLU A 4 17.42 -22.32 -25.55
N LEU A 5 17.56 -22.14 -24.24
CA LEU A 5 16.98 -20.98 -23.55
C LEU A 5 17.54 -19.65 -24.09
N ARG A 6 18.82 -19.59 -24.40
CA ARG A 6 19.46 -18.40 -25.00
C ARG A 6 18.88 -18.06 -26.38
N LYS A 7 18.58 -19.07 -27.20
CA LYS A 7 17.91 -18.86 -28.49
C LYS A 7 16.50 -18.27 -28.29
N GLU A 8 15.73 -18.81 -27.35
CA GLU A 8 14.40 -18.30 -27.05
C GLU A 8 14.45 -16.87 -26.50
N ILE A 9 15.36 -16.54 -25.58
CA ILE A 9 15.57 -15.17 -25.07
C ILE A 9 15.82 -14.18 -26.22
N THR A 10 16.64 -14.60 -27.21
CA THR A 10 16.94 -13.75 -28.37
C THR A 10 15.74 -13.63 -29.31
N LYS A 11 15.03 -14.73 -29.55
CA LYS A 11 13.84 -14.79 -30.43
C LYS A 11 12.70 -13.94 -29.88
N GLU A 12 12.49 -13.95 -28.55
CA GLU A 12 11.47 -13.17 -27.85
C GLU A 12 11.91 -11.73 -27.52
N GLU A 13 13.07 -11.29 -28.06
CA GLU A 13 13.65 -9.96 -27.84
C GLU A 13 13.86 -9.59 -26.35
N CYS A 14 14.02 -10.60 -25.49
CA CYS A 14 14.15 -10.44 -24.03
C CYS A 14 15.61 -10.28 -23.55
N SER A 15 16.60 -10.16 -24.44
CA SER A 15 18.03 -10.13 -24.07
C SER A 15 18.38 -8.99 -23.09
N GLY A 16 17.81 -7.80 -23.30
CA GLY A 16 18.08 -6.65 -22.43
C GLY A 16 17.53 -6.82 -21.02
N ILE A 17 16.29 -7.32 -20.89
CA ILE A 17 15.68 -7.58 -19.58
C ILE A 17 16.39 -8.75 -18.88
N PHE A 18 16.75 -9.80 -19.62
CA PHE A 18 17.51 -10.91 -19.07
C PHE A 18 18.86 -10.47 -18.47
N GLU A 19 19.58 -9.60 -19.18
CA GLU A 19 20.86 -9.05 -18.69
C GLU A 19 20.65 -8.21 -17.41
N LEU A 20 19.61 -7.36 -17.39
CA LEU A 20 19.25 -6.55 -16.23
C LEU A 20 18.96 -7.41 -15.00
N GLU A 21 18.06 -8.39 -15.14
CA GLU A 21 17.65 -9.27 -14.05
C GLU A 21 18.81 -10.14 -13.54
N THR A 22 19.68 -10.60 -14.46
CA THR A 22 20.88 -11.35 -14.08
C THR A 22 21.84 -10.49 -13.25
N LYS A 23 22.02 -9.21 -13.61
CA LYS A 23 22.86 -8.26 -12.85
C LYS A 23 22.25 -7.88 -11.50
N LEU A 24 20.93 -7.86 -11.38
CA LEU A 24 20.23 -7.58 -10.11
C LEU A 24 20.28 -8.74 -9.12
N THR A 25 20.37 -9.98 -9.60
CA THR A 25 20.34 -11.17 -8.75
C THR A 25 21.39 -11.15 -7.62
N PRO A 26 22.69 -10.83 -7.85
CA PRO A 26 23.67 -10.73 -6.77
C PRO A 26 23.30 -9.69 -5.71
N LEU A 27 22.77 -8.53 -6.12
CA LEU A 27 22.32 -7.48 -5.21
C LEU A 27 21.18 -7.98 -4.30
N LEU A 28 20.19 -8.67 -4.86
CA LEU A 28 19.07 -9.22 -4.09
C LEU A 28 19.52 -10.30 -3.12
N LEU A 29 20.52 -11.11 -3.50
CA LEU A 29 21.13 -12.10 -2.61
C LEU A 29 21.90 -11.41 -1.47
N ASP A 30 22.65 -10.36 -1.76
CA ASP A 30 23.34 -9.57 -0.73
C ASP A 30 22.34 -8.91 0.25
N MET A 31 21.27 -8.34 -0.26
CA MET A 31 20.20 -7.79 0.57
C MET A 31 19.56 -8.86 1.46
N LYS A 32 19.28 -10.04 0.92
CA LYS A 32 18.72 -11.16 1.68
C LYS A 32 19.71 -11.67 2.72
N THR A 33 20.98 -11.89 2.37
CA THR A 33 21.98 -12.45 3.30
C THR A 33 22.36 -11.45 4.39
N THR A 34 22.45 -10.17 4.06
CA THR A 34 22.65 -9.09 5.04
C THR A 34 21.45 -8.97 5.97
N GLY A 35 20.24 -8.99 5.44
CA GLY A 35 19.01 -8.79 6.20
C GLY A 35 18.92 -7.42 6.85
N VAL A 36 17.87 -7.21 7.64
CA VAL A 36 17.60 -5.94 8.34
C VAL A 36 17.62 -6.16 9.84
N ARG A 37 18.42 -5.38 10.56
CA ARG A 37 18.53 -5.45 12.02
C ARG A 37 17.25 -5.00 12.70
N VAL A 38 16.80 -5.72 13.73
CA VAL A 38 15.59 -5.41 14.51
C VAL A 38 15.86 -5.43 16.00
N ASP A 39 15.21 -4.52 16.72
CA ASP A 39 15.20 -4.48 18.19
C ASP A 39 14.11 -5.44 18.71
N LEU A 40 14.50 -6.67 19.02
CA LEU A 40 13.60 -7.70 19.52
C LEU A 40 13.05 -7.39 20.92
N ASN A 41 13.85 -6.75 21.77
CA ASN A 41 13.39 -6.35 23.10
C ASN A 41 12.28 -5.31 23.00
N ARG A 42 12.46 -4.35 22.11
CA ARG A 42 11.44 -3.34 21.83
C ARG A 42 10.21 -3.97 21.15
N ALA A 43 10.38 -4.96 20.28
CA ALA A 43 9.27 -5.69 19.66
C ALA A 43 8.39 -6.38 20.70
N GLU A 44 8.98 -7.06 21.67
CA GLU A 44 8.26 -7.67 22.79
C GLU A 44 7.50 -6.64 23.66
N GLN A 45 8.11 -5.49 23.89
CA GLN A 45 7.43 -4.39 24.61
C GLN A 45 6.23 -3.86 23.82
N VAL A 46 6.42 -3.59 22.52
CA VAL A 46 5.36 -3.11 21.63
C VAL A 46 4.23 -4.14 21.54
N LYS A 47 4.54 -5.43 21.49
CA LYS A 47 3.51 -6.49 21.56
C LYS A 47 2.63 -6.35 22.78
N LYS A 48 3.23 -6.17 23.96
CA LYS A 48 2.48 -5.96 25.21
C LYS A 48 1.66 -4.67 25.18
N GLU A 49 2.26 -3.56 24.71
CA GLU A 49 1.57 -2.27 24.57
C GLU A 49 0.32 -2.39 23.68
N LEU A 50 0.44 -3.03 22.52
CA LEU A 50 -0.67 -3.21 21.57
C LEU A 50 -1.74 -4.15 22.14
N THR A 51 -1.34 -5.21 22.85
CA THR A 51 -2.29 -6.14 23.49
C THR A 51 -3.12 -5.45 24.56
N VAL A 52 -2.50 -4.59 25.37
CA VAL A 52 -3.22 -3.80 26.40
C VAL A 52 -4.15 -2.80 25.74
N LEU A 53 -3.69 -2.11 24.70
CA LEU A 53 -4.50 -1.14 23.95
C LEU A 53 -5.72 -1.81 23.30
N GLU A 54 -5.53 -2.98 22.67
CA GLU A 54 -6.63 -3.74 22.07
C GLU A 54 -7.69 -4.12 23.09
N LYS A 55 -7.27 -4.65 24.26
CA LYS A 55 -8.17 -5.00 25.35
C LYS A 55 -8.94 -3.79 25.85
N SER A 56 -8.28 -2.66 26.09
CA SER A 56 -8.95 -1.45 26.56
C SER A 56 -10.00 -0.93 25.57
N LEU A 57 -9.71 -0.97 24.27
CA LEU A 57 -10.67 -0.56 23.24
C LEU A 57 -11.88 -1.51 23.15
N VAL A 58 -11.67 -2.81 23.34
CA VAL A 58 -12.76 -3.80 23.42
C VAL A 58 -13.61 -3.54 24.67
N GLU A 59 -13.00 -3.33 25.83
CA GLU A 59 -13.69 -3.02 27.09
C GLU A 59 -14.51 -1.73 26.98
N GLU A 60 -14.01 -0.71 26.29
CA GLU A 60 -14.79 0.51 26.02
C GLU A 60 -16.06 0.21 25.22
N ILE A 61 -15.98 -0.64 24.17
CA ILE A 61 -17.15 -1.04 23.39
C ILE A 61 -18.14 -1.82 24.27
N VAL A 62 -17.66 -2.77 25.06
CA VAL A 62 -18.51 -3.54 25.98
C VAL A 62 -19.20 -2.63 26.97
N LYS A 63 -18.48 -1.66 27.55
CA LYS A 63 -19.04 -0.69 28.49
C LYS A 63 -20.13 0.20 27.86
N GLU A 64 -19.94 0.57 26.61
CA GLU A 64 -20.85 1.46 25.86
C GLU A 64 -22.10 0.72 25.35
N THR A 65 -21.95 -0.56 24.98
CA THR A 65 -23.03 -1.32 24.31
C THR A 65 -23.56 -2.52 25.05
N GLY A 66 -22.88 -2.99 26.09
CA GLY A 66 -23.18 -4.24 26.78
C GLY A 66 -22.85 -5.51 25.97
N VAL A 67 -22.24 -5.38 24.79
CA VAL A 67 -21.98 -6.48 23.85
C VAL A 67 -20.50 -6.77 23.75
N THR A 68 -20.11 -8.02 23.95
CA THR A 68 -18.75 -8.48 23.66
C THR A 68 -18.54 -8.55 22.15
N ILE A 69 -17.43 -7.99 21.67
CA ILE A 69 -17.12 -7.90 20.24
C ILE A 69 -15.92 -8.76 19.85
N GLU A 70 -16.08 -9.48 18.75
CA GLU A 70 -14.98 -10.05 17.95
C GLU A 70 -14.83 -9.19 16.68
N PRO A 71 -13.84 -8.31 16.62
CA PRO A 71 -13.79 -7.23 15.61
C PRO A 71 -13.73 -7.69 14.16
N TRP A 72 -13.28 -8.93 13.92
CA TRP A 72 -13.16 -9.52 12.59
C TRP A 72 -14.38 -10.34 12.16
N VAL A 73 -15.27 -10.67 13.10
CA VAL A 73 -16.46 -11.46 12.86
C VAL A 73 -17.64 -10.52 12.57
N ALA A 74 -18.12 -10.51 11.33
CA ALA A 74 -19.16 -9.58 10.88
C ALA A 74 -20.45 -9.69 11.70
N THR A 75 -20.87 -10.90 12.09
CA THR A 75 -22.04 -11.12 12.94
C THR A 75 -21.86 -10.60 14.36
N SER A 76 -20.64 -10.61 14.89
CA SER A 76 -20.32 -10.02 16.20
C SER A 76 -20.37 -8.49 16.14
N VAL A 77 -19.81 -7.89 15.07
CA VAL A 77 -19.90 -6.43 14.84
C VAL A 77 -21.37 -6.00 14.64
N ALA A 78 -22.18 -6.82 13.95
CA ALA A 78 -23.61 -6.55 13.76
C ALA A 78 -24.35 -6.43 15.10
N LYS A 79 -24.08 -7.31 16.07
CA LYS A 79 -24.69 -7.24 17.42
C LYS A 79 -24.39 -5.90 18.12
N VAL A 80 -23.19 -5.36 17.94
CA VAL A 80 -22.80 -4.03 18.47
C VAL A 80 -23.63 -2.93 17.80
N PHE A 81 -23.79 -2.99 16.48
CA PHE A 81 -24.58 -2.02 15.72
C PHE A 81 -26.07 -2.12 16.08
N ASP A 82 -26.61 -3.33 16.20
CA ASP A 82 -28.00 -3.58 16.61
C ASP A 82 -28.28 -3.05 18.00
N ALA A 83 -27.38 -3.26 18.98
CA ALA A 83 -27.51 -2.73 20.33
C ALA A 83 -27.53 -1.20 20.39
N MET A 84 -26.92 -0.55 19.39
CA MET A 84 -26.91 0.92 19.28
C MET A 84 -27.99 1.46 18.34
N GLY A 85 -28.83 0.61 17.75
CA GLY A 85 -29.85 1.01 16.78
C GLY A 85 -29.28 1.56 15.47
N LEU A 86 -28.03 1.15 15.08
CA LEU A 86 -27.33 1.65 13.92
C LEU A 86 -27.55 0.75 12.71
N ALA A 87 -27.81 1.36 11.56
CA ALA A 87 -27.91 0.63 10.29
C ALA A 87 -26.52 0.20 9.76
N TYR A 88 -26.49 -0.93 9.07
CA TYR A 88 -25.28 -1.43 8.42
C TYR A 88 -25.57 -2.11 7.08
N SER A 89 -24.52 -2.20 6.25
CA SER A 89 -24.61 -2.82 4.94
C SER A 89 -24.71 -4.34 5.04
N ARG A 90 -25.35 -4.94 4.02
CA ARG A 90 -25.42 -6.39 3.85
C ARG A 90 -24.87 -6.78 2.49
N THR A 91 -24.34 -8.00 2.38
CA THR A 91 -23.85 -8.54 1.10
C THR A 91 -25.03 -8.86 0.20
N GLU A 92 -24.96 -8.52 -1.08
CA GLU A 92 -26.02 -8.77 -2.07
C GLU A 92 -26.36 -10.25 -2.23
N LYS A 93 -25.32 -11.12 -2.21
CA LYS A 93 -25.48 -12.55 -2.49
C LYS A 93 -26.09 -13.35 -1.33
N SER A 94 -25.71 -13.05 -0.10
CA SER A 94 -26.08 -13.86 1.09
C SER A 94 -26.87 -13.12 2.15
N GLY A 95 -27.08 -11.81 2.00
CA GLY A 95 -27.71 -10.98 3.03
C GLY A 95 -26.90 -10.87 4.34
N ALA A 96 -25.70 -11.42 4.40
CA ALA A 96 -24.85 -11.36 5.59
C ALA A 96 -24.39 -9.93 5.91
N PRO A 97 -24.19 -9.58 7.19
CA PRO A 97 -23.64 -8.28 7.58
C PRO A 97 -22.30 -8.00 6.90
N ALA A 98 -22.11 -6.75 6.44
CA ALA A 98 -20.88 -6.35 5.74
C ALA A 98 -20.30 -5.07 6.37
N PHE A 99 -19.15 -5.21 7.02
CA PHE A 99 -18.41 -4.12 7.67
C PHE A 99 -17.04 -3.93 7.00
N THR A 100 -17.08 -3.44 5.75
CA THR A 100 -15.87 -3.09 5.01
C THR A 100 -15.15 -1.92 5.67
N LYS A 101 -13.85 -1.78 5.43
CA LYS A 101 -13.08 -0.62 5.93
C LYS A 101 -13.69 0.70 5.47
N GLN A 102 -14.17 0.77 4.22
CA GLN A 102 -14.79 1.97 3.65
C GLN A 102 -16.11 2.30 4.35
N PHE A 103 -16.98 1.30 4.56
CA PHE A 103 -18.22 1.49 5.29
C PHE A 103 -17.99 2.06 6.69
N LEU A 104 -17.09 1.41 7.46
CA LEU A 104 -16.77 1.85 8.83
C LEU A 104 -16.10 3.23 8.84
N ALA A 105 -15.26 3.56 7.86
CA ALA A 105 -14.58 4.85 7.78
C ALA A 105 -15.54 6.01 7.50
N ASN A 106 -16.58 5.76 6.70
CA ASN A 106 -17.59 6.75 6.32
C ASN A 106 -18.77 6.80 7.30
N HIS A 107 -18.87 5.85 8.24
CA HIS A 107 -19.97 5.80 9.17
C HIS A 107 -19.86 6.94 10.21
N PRO A 108 -20.93 7.73 10.45
CA PRO A 108 -20.87 8.92 11.30
C PRO A 108 -20.66 8.60 12.79
N HIS A 109 -21.13 7.44 13.26
CA HIS A 109 -21.07 7.08 14.67
C HIS A 109 -19.64 6.71 15.11
N PRO A 110 -19.17 7.21 16.29
CA PRO A 110 -17.81 6.98 16.80
C PRO A 110 -17.44 5.51 16.99
N ILE A 111 -18.42 4.62 17.26
CA ILE A 111 -18.20 3.19 17.43
C ILE A 111 -17.53 2.55 16.21
N ALA A 112 -17.86 3.00 14.99
CA ALA A 112 -17.26 2.51 13.77
C ALA A 112 -15.74 2.80 13.71
N LYS A 113 -15.32 3.99 14.16
CA LYS A 113 -13.90 4.37 14.26
C LYS A 113 -13.17 3.55 15.33
N LYS A 114 -13.83 3.25 16.47
CA LYS A 114 -13.27 2.36 17.50
C LYS A 114 -13.01 0.96 16.92
N ILE A 115 -13.97 0.40 16.18
CA ILE A 115 -13.81 -0.92 15.54
C ILE A 115 -12.65 -0.93 14.51
N ILE A 116 -12.52 0.14 13.69
CA ILE A 116 -11.36 0.27 12.80
C ILE A 116 -10.06 0.27 13.62
N LYS A 117 -10.01 1.04 14.70
CA LYS A 117 -8.79 1.15 15.52
C LYS A 117 -8.42 -0.19 16.14
N ILE A 118 -9.39 -0.95 16.67
CA ILE A 118 -9.13 -2.31 17.17
C ILE A 118 -8.55 -3.21 16.06
N ARG A 119 -9.15 -3.20 14.87
CA ARG A 119 -8.66 -3.98 13.73
C ARG A 119 -7.23 -3.58 13.33
N GLU A 120 -6.91 -2.29 13.36
CA GLU A 120 -5.57 -1.78 13.03
C GLU A 120 -4.54 -2.20 14.09
N VAL A 121 -4.90 -2.10 15.38
CA VAL A 121 -4.05 -2.51 16.50
C VAL A 121 -3.82 -4.02 16.48
N ASN A 122 -4.88 -4.82 16.33
CA ASN A 122 -4.79 -6.27 16.24
C ASN A 122 -3.90 -6.69 15.05
N LYS A 123 -4.14 -6.12 13.85
CA LYS A 123 -3.32 -6.39 12.68
C LYS A 123 -1.85 -5.99 12.90
N ALA A 124 -1.60 -4.87 13.57
CA ALA A 124 -0.24 -4.44 13.90
C ALA A 124 0.46 -5.48 14.76
N ASN A 125 -0.23 -6.03 15.76
CA ASN A 125 0.29 -7.03 16.66
C ASN A 125 0.49 -8.38 15.96
N THR A 126 -0.57 -8.97 15.42
CA THR A 126 -0.56 -10.34 14.89
C THR A 126 0.12 -10.46 13.53
N THR A 127 0.00 -9.46 12.64
CA THR A 127 0.58 -9.55 11.29
C THR A 127 2.01 -9.02 11.23
N PHE A 128 2.36 -8.02 12.05
CA PHE A 128 3.69 -7.41 11.95
C PHE A 128 4.61 -7.79 13.11
N ILE A 129 4.16 -7.66 14.36
CA ILE A 129 5.03 -7.97 15.50
C ILE A 129 5.31 -9.47 15.58
N ASP A 130 4.28 -10.30 15.51
CA ASP A 130 4.46 -11.76 15.57
C ASP A 130 5.35 -12.24 14.42
N THR A 131 5.12 -11.75 13.20
CA THR A 131 5.97 -12.07 12.04
C THR A 131 7.42 -11.61 12.23
N ILE A 132 7.66 -10.44 12.82
CA ILE A 132 9.01 -9.96 13.13
C ILE A 132 9.70 -10.89 14.13
N LEU A 133 9.00 -11.30 15.19
CA LEU A 133 9.54 -12.17 16.21
C LEU A 133 9.81 -13.58 15.67
N GLU A 134 8.89 -14.14 14.88
CA GLU A 134 8.99 -15.50 14.31
C GLU A 134 10.09 -15.61 13.24
N HIS A 135 10.24 -14.59 12.38
CA HIS A 135 11.20 -14.63 11.27
C HIS A 135 12.55 -14.02 11.61
N SER A 136 12.75 -13.58 12.84
CA SER A 136 14.05 -13.03 13.24
C SER A 136 15.08 -14.13 13.44
N HIS A 137 16.25 -13.96 12.85
CA HIS A 137 17.43 -14.81 13.08
C HIS A 137 18.59 -13.94 13.54
N LYS A 138 19.15 -14.21 14.73
CA LYS A 138 20.26 -13.43 15.31
C LYS A 138 20.01 -11.92 15.32
N GLY A 139 18.78 -11.49 15.60
CA GLY A 139 18.41 -10.08 15.64
C GLY A 139 18.22 -9.42 14.26
N ARG A 140 18.05 -10.20 13.21
CA ARG A 140 17.85 -9.72 11.84
C ARG A 140 16.70 -10.44 11.16
N ILE A 141 16.09 -9.79 10.20
CA ILE A 141 15.08 -10.35 9.30
C ILE A 141 15.68 -10.47 7.92
N HIS A 142 15.54 -11.63 7.33
CA HIS A 142 16.04 -12.00 6.01
C HIS A 142 14.85 -12.35 5.11
N CYS A 143 14.22 -11.34 4.49
CA CYS A 143 13.10 -11.58 3.60
C CYS A 143 13.55 -12.10 2.22
N ASP A 144 12.65 -12.81 1.56
CA ASP A 144 12.82 -13.19 0.17
C ASP A 144 12.42 -12.04 -0.74
N PHE A 145 13.20 -11.82 -1.80
CA PHE A 145 12.88 -10.88 -2.87
C PHE A 145 12.55 -11.63 -4.15
N HIS A 146 11.46 -11.25 -4.79
CA HIS A 146 10.98 -11.86 -6.04
C HIS A 146 10.99 -10.81 -7.16
N PRO A 147 12.03 -10.79 -8.02
CA PRO A 147 12.09 -9.87 -9.14
C PRO A 147 11.12 -10.25 -10.27
N LEU A 148 10.91 -11.55 -10.46
CA LEU A 148 10.06 -12.09 -11.52
C LEU A 148 8.88 -12.88 -10.94
N ARG A 149 7.80 -12.97 -11.72
CA ARG A 149 6.64 -13.81 -11.37
C ARG A 149 7.03 -15.29 -11.39
N SER A 150 6.72 -15.98 -10.28
CA SER A 150 6.88 -17.43 -10.12
C SER A 150 5.80 -17.97 -9.20
N ASP A 151 5.76 -19.28 -8.98
CA ASP A 151 4.85 -19.93 -8.03
C ASP A 151 5.11 -19.46 -6.59
N GLY A 152 6.35 -19.05 -6.27
CA GLY A 152 6.73 -18.54 -4.95
C GLY A 152 6.42 -17.06 -4.71
N GLY A 153 6.00 -16.30 -5.73
CA GLY A 153 5.74 -14.87 -5.60
C GLY A 153 6.04 -14.07 -6.87
N GLY A 154 6.29 -12.77 -6.70
CA GLY A 154 6.58 -11.85 -7.80
C GLY A 154 5.36 -11.16 -8.39
N THR A 155 5.60 -10.21 -9.28
CA THR A 155 4.56 -9.44 -9.96
C THR A 155 4.71 -9.58 -11.48
N VAL A 156 3.61 -9.38 -12.21
CA VAL A 156 3.64 -9.35 -13.69
C VAL A 156 4.11 -8.00 -14.25
N THR A 157 4.37 -7.03 -13.38
CA THR A 157 4.70 -5.64 -13.76
C THR A 157 6.19 -5.33 -13.67
N GLY A 158 7.05 -6.30 -13.35
CA GLY A 158 8.49 -6.09 -13.11
C GLY A 158 8.83 -5.39 -11.79
N ARG A 159 7.83 -5.12 -10.92
CA ARG A 159 8.10 -4.65 -9.56
C ARG A 159 8.55 -5.82 -8.69
N PHE A 160 9.49 -5.58 -7.79
CA PHE A 160 9.82 -6.57 -6.76
C PHE A 160 8.64 -6.80 -5.83
N SER A 161 8.45 -8.04 -5.43
CA SER A 161 7.68 -8.37 -4.23
C SER A 161 8.58 -9.00 -3.18
N SER A 162 8.12 -9.05 -1.95
CA SER A 162 8.85 -9.72 -0.87
C SER A 162 7.94 -10.64 -0.06
N SER A 163 8.53 -11.70 0.49
CA SER A 163 7.86 -12.66 1.36
C SER A 163 8.81 -13.15 2.45
N ASN A 164 8.30 -13.89 3.41
CA ASN A 164 9.04 -14.56 4.49
C ASN A 164 10.00 -13.65 5.31
N PRO A 165 9.55 -12.49 5.82
CA PRO A 165 8.24 -11.86 5.75
C PRO A 165 8.14 -10.81 4.63
N ASN A 166 6.90 -10.34 4.32
CA ASN A 166 6.70 -9.24 3.38
C ASN A 166 6.99 -7.89 4.04
N LEU A 167 8.23 -7.40 3.92
CA LEU A 167 8.65 -6.11 4.47
C LEU A 167 8.08 -4.90 3.72
N GLN A 168 7.53 -5.06 2.50
CA GLN A 168 6.93 -3.97 1.74
C GLN A 168 5.56 -3.56 2.28
N GLN A 169 4.93 -4.38 3.13
CA GLN A 169 3.63 -4.09 3.74
C GLN A 169 3.72 -3.42 5.12
N ILE A 170 4.91 -3.07 5.60
CA ILE A 170 5.10 -2.41 6.90
C ILE A 170 4.26 -1.13 6.96
N PRO A 171 3.44 -0.94 8.02
CA PRO A 171 2.49 0.17 8.12
C PRO A 171 3.13 1.54 7.95
N ALA A 172 2.45 2.41 7.19
CA ALA A 172 2.94 3.77 6.92
C ALA A 172 1.86 4.86 7.10
N ARG A 173 0.56 4.49 7.23
CA ARG A 173 -0.55 5.45 7.20
C ARG A 173 -0.94 5.98 8.57
N ASP A 174 -1.15 5.09 9.56
CA ASP A 174 -1.42 5.51 10.94
C ASP A 174 -0.12 5.96 11.59
N PRO A 175 0.00 7.20 12.07
CA PRO A 175 1.27 7.73 12.62
C PRO A 175 1.75 6.97 13.86
N TYR A 176 0.84 6.52 14.71
CA TYR A 176 1.17 5.78 15.94
C TYR A 176 1.71 4.39 15.59
N ILE A 177 0.95 3.60 14.82
CA ILE A 177 1.36 2.25 14.39
C ILE A 177 2.65 2.32 13.55
N LYS A 178 2.73 3.29 12.62
CA LYS A 178 3.95 3.54 11.83
C LYS A 178 5.17 3.72 12.72
N LYS A 179 5.07 4.59 13.76
CA LYS A 179 6.18 4.86 14.67
C LYS A 179 6.59 3.62 15.46
N LEU A 180 5.63 2.84 15.96
CA LEU A 180 5.89 1.62 16.70
C LEU A 180 6.58 0.57 15.84
N ILE A 181 6.01 0.21 14.69
CA ILE A 181 6.50 -0.91 13.86
C ILE A 181 7.78 -0.53 13.12
N ARG A 182 7.85 0.64 12.47
CA ARG A 182 9.07 1.06 11.76
C ARG A 182 10.23 1.36 12.69
N GLY A 183 9.93 1.80 13.92
CA GLY A 183 10.94 2.03 14.95
C GLY A 183 11.64 0.78 15.46
N LEU A 184 11.14 -0.41 15.12
CA LEU A 184 11.80 -1.69 15.44
C LEU A 184 12.99 -1.98 14.53
N PHE A 185 13.00 -1.43 13.32
CA PHE A 185 14.11 -1.60 12.37
C PHE A 185 15.19 -0.56 12.69
N ILE A 186 16.35 -1.03 13.09
CA ILE A 186 17.45 -0.20 13.56
C ILE A 186 18.67 -0.34 12.64
N PRO A 187 19.46 0.72 12.43
CA PRO A 187 20.70 0.63 11.67
C PRO A 187 21.76 -0.15 12.46
N GLU A 188 22.86 -0.45 11.81
CA GLU A 188 24.06 -0.94 12.49
C GLU A 188 24.59 0.08 13.47
N GLU A 189 25.34 -0.36 14.48
CA GLU A 189 25.97 0.54 15.43
C GLU A 189 26.89 1.51 14.73
N GLY A 190 26.78 2.79 15.07
CA GLY A 190 27.52 3.87 14.41
C GLY A 190 26.99 4.28 13.01
N SER A 191 25.98 3.58 12.48
CA SER A 191 25.35 3.86 11.17
C SER A 191 24.03 4.63 11.33
N LYS A 192 23.51 5.11 10.19
CA LYS A 192 22.21 5.78 10.09
C LYS A 192 21.41 5.22 8.95
N TRP A 193 20.08 5.30 9.03
CA TRP A 193 19.20 5.02 7.91
C TRP A 193 19.20 6.18 6.91
N GLY A 194 19.41 5.86 5.64
CA GLY A 194 19.09 6.74 4.52
C GLY A 194 17.77 6.28 3.88
N SER A 195 16.88 7.23 3.58
CA SER A 195 15.66 6.97 2.82
C SER A 195 15.72 7.76 1.52
N PHE A 196 15.71 7.04 0.40
CA PHE A 196 15.80 7.63 -0.94
C PHE A 196 14.55 7.23 -1.73
N ASP A 197 13.86 8.20 -2.29
CA ASP A 197 12.65 7.99 -3.07
C ASP A 197 12.63 8.95 -4.26
N TYR A 198 12.26 8.45 -5.42
CA TYR A 198 12.14 9.28 -6.61
C TYR A 198 10.87 10.13 -6.53
N ALA A 199 11.05 11.45 -6.60
CA ALA A 199 9.90 12.35 -6.61
C ALA A 199 9.09 12.18 -7.90
N SER A 200 7.81 11.85 -7.75
CA SER A 200 6.84 11.76 -8.86
C SER A 200 7.31 10.85 -10.01
N GLN A 201 7.81 9.66 -9.70
CA GLN A 201 8.39 8.75 -10.69
C GLN A 201 7.39 8.39 -11.80
N GLU A 202 6.18 7.96 -11.45
CA GLU A 202 5.16 7.57 -12.43
C GLU A 202 4.73 8.75 -13.33
N PRO A 203 4.43 9.96 -12.82
CA PRO A 203 4.18 11.13 -13.67
C PRO A 203 5.34 11.48 -14.61
N ARG A 204 6.60 11.31 -14.16
CA ARG A 204 7.77 11.55 -15.02
C ARG A 204 7.82 10.57 -16.18
N TRP A 205 7.56 9.29 -15.92
CA TRP A 205 7.49 8.27 -16.97
C TRP A 205 6.34 8.54 -17.95
N LEU A 206 5.15 8.93 -17.44
CA LEU A 206 4.04 9.28 -18.29
C LEU A 206 4.41 10.43 -19.26
N VAL A 207 4.95 11.51 -18.72
CA VAL A 207 5.37 12.67 -19.53
C VAL A 207 6.47 12.26 -20.52
N HIS A 208 7.43 11.42 -20.11
CA HIS A 208 8.47 10.91 -21.00
C HIS A 208 7.88 10.15 -22.19
N TYR A 209 6.99 9.20 -21.92
CA TYR A 209 6.35 8.42 -22.98
C TYR A 209 5.47 9.30 -23.89
N CYS A 210 4.67 10.20 -23.34
CA CYS A 210 3.87 11.16 -24.15
C CYS A 210 4.75 12.06 -25.04
N ALA A 211 5.98 12.35 -24.63
CA ALA A 211 6.90 13.18 -25.38
C ALA A 211 7.72 12.40 -26.42
N THR A 212 7.98 11.10 -26.23
CA THR A 212 8.93 10.33 -27.02
C THR A 212 8.34 9.21 -27.86
N LEU A 213 7.16 8.66 -27.49
CA LEU A 213 6.52 7.61 -28.28
C LEU A 213 5.99 8.18 -29.60
N THR A 214 6.22 7.41 -30.67
CA THR A 214 5.67 7.65 -32.00
C THR A 214 4.37 6.88 -32.19
N GLY A 215 3.50 7.37 -33.11
CA GLY A 215 2.23 6.69 -33.43
C GLY A 215 1.04 7.15 -32.59
N PHE A 216 1.21 8.17 -31.74
CA PHE A 216 0.15 8.83 -31.01
C PHE A 216 0.13 10.32 -31.32
N ASP A 217 -1.06 10.94 -31.26
CA ASP A 217 -1.18 12.39 -31.37
C ASP A 217 -0.49 13.06 -30.18
N ARG A 218 0.55 13.81 -30.47
CA ARG A 218 1.34 14.49 -29.45
C ARG A 218 0.58 15.71 -28.94
N HIS A 219 0.34 15.76 -27.63
CA HIS A 219 -0.35 16.92 -27.03
C HIS A 219 0.50 18.20 -27.24
N PRO A 220 -0.10 19.32 -27.71
CA PRO A 220 0.65 20.54 -28.02
C PRO A 220 1.51 21.10 -26.89
N GLN A 221 1.06 20.96 -25.64
CA GLN A 221 1.73 21.50 -24.45
C GLN A 221 2.73 20.53 -23.81
N ILE A 222 3.01 19.38 -24.42
CA ILE A 222 3.89 18.37 -23.79
C ILE A 222 5.31 18.88 -23.58
N ASP A 223 5.82 19.72 -24.48
CA ASP A 223 7.16 20.28 -24.38
C ASP A 223 7.29 21.28 -23.22
N ASP A 224 6.25 22.04 -22.93
CA ASP A 224 6.20 22.93 -21.77
C ASP A 224 6.26 22.14 -20.47
N VAL A 225 5.50 21.04 -20.39
CA VAL A 225 5.51 20.13 -19.23
C VAL A 225 6.89 19.49 -19.06
N VAL A 226 7.52 19.04 -20.15
CA VAL A 226 8.90 18.51 -20.12
C VAL A 226 9.88 19.56 -19.62
N ALA A 227 9.75 20.81 -20.06
CA ALA A 227 10.60 21.91 -19.63
C ALA A 227 10.45 22.17 -18.11
N LEU A 228 9.23 22.16 -17.56
CA LEU A 228 8.98 22.29 -16.12
C LEU A 228 9.63 21.15 -15.32
N TYR A 229 9.53 19.89 -15.80
CA TYR A 229 10.22 18.76 -15.16
C TYR A 229 11.73 18.89 -15.17
N LYS A 230 12.33 19.36 -16.28
CA LYS A 230 13.79 19.58 -16.38
C LYS A 230 14.27 20.67 -15.42
N LYS A 231 13.47 21.69 -15.17
CA LYS A 231 13.77 22.76 -14.19
C LYS A 231 13.56 22.31 -12.74
N GLY A 232 12.89 21.20 -12.50
CA GLY A 232 12.53 20.76 -11.15
C GLY A 232 11.32 21.48 -10.55
N GLU A 233 10.59 22.24 -11.36
CA GLU A 233 9.44 23.07 -10.96
C GLU A 233 8.08 22.36 -11.18
N ALA A 234 8.08 21.17 -11.80
CA ALA A 234 6.85 20.45 -12.10
C ALA A 234 6.21 19.82 -10.87
N ASP A 235 5.03 20.25 -10.53
CA ASP A 235 4.09 19.54 -9.66
C ASP A 235 2.87 19.09 -10.47
N PHE A 236 2.95 17.89 -11.06
CA PHE A 236 1.89 17.33 -11.90
C PHE A 236 0.54 17.28 -11.20
N HIS A 237 0.53 17.01 -9.89
CA HIS A 237 -0.71 16.96 -9.14
C HIS A 237 -1.29 18.35 -8.89
N GLN A 238 -0.46 19.37 -8.77
CA GLN A 238 -0.92 20.76 -8.67
C GLN A 238 -1.44 21.26 -10.02
N ILE A 239 -0.73 20.97 -11.12
CA ILE A 239 -1.19 21.34 -12.48
C ILE A 239 -2.59 20.78 -12.73
N VAL A 240 -2.83 19.51 -12.43
CA VAL A 240 -4.17 18.91 -12.61
C VAL A 240 -5.19 19.48 -11.61
N ALA A 241 -4.79 19.78 -10.39
CA ALA A 241 -5.65 20.42 -9.41
C ALA A 241 -6.16 21.78 -9.90
N ASP A 242 -5.26 22.58 -10.47
CA ASP A 242 -5.58 23.92 -11.00
C ASP A 242 -6.50 23.84 -12.25
N ILE A 243 -6.23 22.88 -13.15
CA ILE A 243 -7.06 22.65 -14.34
C ILE A 243 -8.47 22.16 -13.97
N ALA A 244 -8.56 21.20 -13.04
CA ALA A 244 -9.81 20.57 -12.66
C ALA A 244 -10.58 21.31 -11.55
N GLY A 245 -10.00 22.36 -10.94
CA GLY A 245 -10.61 23.10 -9.83
C GLY A 245 -10.80 22.26 -8.55
N ILE A 246 -9.95 21.27 -8.32
CA ILE A 246 -10.04 20.34 -7.17
C ILE A 246 -8.84 20.47 -6.23
N PRO A 247 -8.97 20.08 -4.94
CA PRO A 247 -7.83 20.08 -4.02
C PRO A 247 -6.69 19.19 -4.52
N ARG A 248 -5.42 19.62 -4.38
CA ARG A 248 -4.22 18.88 -4.79
C ARG A 248 -4.18 17.43 -4.28
N LYS A 249 -4.65 17.18 -3.05
CA LYS A 249 -4.75 15.83 -2.49
C LYS A 249 -5.69 14.93 -3.28
N GLN A 250 -6.79 15.49 -3.75
CA GLN A 250 -7.79 14.80 -4.59
C GLN A 250 -7.23 14.57 -5.99
N ALA A 251 -6.61 15.59 -6.60
CA ALA A 251 -5.91 15.48 -7.87
C ALA A 251 -4.83 14.39 -7.86
N LYS A 252 -4.05 14.27 -6.78
CA LYS A 252 -3.09 13.18 -6.61
C LYS A 252 -3.75 11.80 -6.69
N THR A 253 -4.89 11.62 -6.06
CA THR A 253 -5.61 10.33 -6.06
C THR A 253 -6.21 10.03 -7.44
N VAL A 254 -6.76 11.05 -8.10
CA VAL A 254 -7.30 10.96 -9.46
C VAL A 254 -6.20 10.61 -10.45
N ASN A 255 -5.11 11.37 -10.48
CA ASN A 255 -4.00 11.17 -11.41
C ASN A 255 -3.42 9.75 -11.33
N LEU A 256 -3.07 9.31 -10.13
CA LEU A 256 -2.56 7.96 -9.93
C LEU A 256 -3.62 6.92 -10.30
N GLY A 257 -4.88 7.15 -9.94
CA GLY A 257 -5.97 6.26 -10.30
C GLY A 257 -6.14 6.10 -11.81
N LEU A 258 -6.12 7.19 -12.56
CA LEU A 258 -6.24 7.19 -14.02
C LEU A 258 -5.05 6.49 -14.69
N MET A 259 -3.82 6.74 -14.23
CA MET A 259 -2.63 6.04 -14.72
C MET A 259 -2.72 4.51 -14.54
N TYR A 260 -3.44 4.05 -13.52
CA TYR A 260 -3.67 2.63 -13.25
C TYR A 260 -5.05 2.13 -13.70
N GLY A 261 -5.72 2.82 -14.64
CA GLY A 261 -6.98 2.39 -15.23
C GLY A 261 -8.19 2.51 -14.30
N MET A 262 -8.25 3.54 -13.49
CA MET A 262 -9.42 3.81 -12.64
C MET A 262 -10.67 4.03 -13.49
N GLY A 263 -11.70 3.20 -13.23
CA GLY A 263 -12.97 3.32 -13.92
C GLY A 263 -13.86 4.47 -13.39
N LYS A 264 -14.82 4.88 -14.21
CA LYS A 264 -15.77 5.99 -13.99
C LYS A 264 -16.47 5.99 -12.64
N GLY A 265 -16.92 4.84 -12.15
CA GLY A 265 -17.64 4.77 -10.86
C GLY A 265 -16.74 5.14 -9.65
N LYS A 266 -15.46 4.77 -9.69
CA LYS A 266 -14.50 5.18 -8.65
C LYS A 266 -14.12 6.66 -8.77
N LEU A 267 -13.99 7.18 -9.98
CA LEU A 267 -13.75 8.59 -10.24
C LEU A 267 -14.92 9.43 -9.73
N ALA A 268 -16.16 9.05 -10.07
CA ALA A 268 -17.38 9.69 -9.58
C ALA A 268 -17.40 9.80 -8.04
N ASN A 269 -17.13 8.70 -7.34
CA ASN A 269 -17.09 8.70 -5.88
C ASN A 269 -15.97 9.57 -5.26
N ILE A 270 -14.82 9.72 -5.95
CA ILE A 270 -13.70 10.54 -5.45
C ILE A 270 -14.00 12.04 -5.63
N LEU A 271 -14.63 12.39 -6.74
CA LEU A 271 -14.91 13.77 -7.11
C LEU A 271 -16.30 14.26 -6.66
N ASP A 272 -17.12 13.37 -6.06
CA ASP A 272 -18.52 13.63 -5.70
C ASP A 272 -19.35 14.06 -6.92
N LEU A 273 -19.16 13.35 -8.03
CA LEU A 273 -19.84 13.56 -9.31
C LEU A 273 -20.81 12.43 -9.62
N SER A 274 -21.74 12.67 -10.53
CA SER A 274 -22.50 11.59 -11.18
C SER A 274 -21.59 10.73 -12.06
N VAL A 275 -22.05 9.51 -12.37
CA VAL A 275 -21.29 8.61 -13.24
C VAL A 275 -21.16 9.16 -14.67
N ASP A 276 -22.15 9.94 -15.11
CA ASP A 276 -22.14 10.55 -16.44
C ASP A 276 -21.14 11.71 -16.53
N GLU A 277 -21.06 12.56 -15.51
CA GLU A 277 -20.04 13.61 -15.40
C GLU A 277 -18.62 13.01 -15.31
N ALA A 278 -18.45 11.95 -14.52
CA ALA A 278 -17.17 11.23 -14.44
C ALA A 278 -16.80 10.54 -15.77
N THR A 279 -17.79 10.12 -16.57
CA THR A 279 -17.55 9.53 -17.90
C THR A 279 -17.09 10.58 -18.89
N ALA A 280 -17.61 11.81 -18.80
CA ALA A 280 -17.18 12.93 -19.64
C ALA A 280 -15.75 13.43 -19.33
N LEU A 281 -15.25 13.14 -18.12
CA LEU A 281 -13.88 13.49 -17.69
C LEU A 281 -12.83 12.43 -18.03
N LEU A 282 -13.24 11.20 -18.39
CA LEU A 282 -12.36 10.08 -18.80
C LEU A 282 -12.11 10.09 -20.30
#